data_0024b79474915fdb16ecf335592b7b27
#
_entry.id   0024b79474915fdb16ecf335592b7b27
#
_cell.length_a   1.000
_cell.length_b   1.000
_cell.length_c   1.000
_cell.angle_alpha   90.00
_cell.angle_beta   90.00
_cell.angle_gamma   90.00
#
_symmetry.space_group_name_H-M   'P 1'
#
loop_
_entity.id
_entity.type
_entity.pdbx_description
1 polymer ?
#
loop_
_entity_poly.entity_id
_entity_poly.type
_entity_poly.pdbx_seq_one_letter_code
_entity_poly.pdbx_strand_id
1 'polypeptide(L)'
;ILALAYVPIQADRGLRVKPGEVEDETKMYDTRVYRAFRNTLQFSVRHRVWVIGGIVLLLVVSMYLFRFVQQGFFPDLSYNQLYIEYKMPYGTNPQTVKRDLASIEEYLTSRPEITAVTTSLGGTPSRYNLVRTVAEPALSYGELIVDFTSPETLKSNIDSLQVYLSEHYPEAYVRMKQYNLMYMDYPVQFMITGPDPAVLKRLCGEVEELMNEDSTTMLVTNDWGPMTPVLNVDYYQPIARVANLSREDVGLALLATTDGLPVGSYYEGEHDLPIYIKSMGKDGLRPGRLNNVPVWSLVPSTNMLSLETVKELMMGMISTDEVMTAVVGSIPLNQATNGITASWEVPVV
;
A
#
# COMPACT_ATOMS: atom_id res chain seq x y z
N ILE A 1 45.15 -10.46 -18.19
CA ILE A 1 46.38 -11.16 -17.79
C ILE A 1 46.15 -12.69 -17.95
N LEU A 2 45.08 -13.29 -17.45
CA LEU A 2 44.82 -14.73 -17.58
C LEU A 2 44.72 -15.20 -19.03
N ALA A 3 43.99 -14.45 -19.91
CA ALA A 3 43.86 -14.79 -21.32
C ALA A 3 45.16 -14.66 -22.11
N LEU A 4 46.00 -13.70 -21.78
CA LEU A 4 47.23 -13.43 -22.47
C LEU A 4 48.43 -14.29 -22.02
N ALA A 5 48.43 -14.74 -20.76
CA ALA A 5 49.55 -15.49 -20.18
C ALA A 5 49.20 -16.97 -20.00
N TYR A 6 48.04 -17.28 -19.40
CA TYR A 6 47.70 -18.64 -19.02
C TYR A 6 47.20 -19.48 -20.18
N VAL A 7 46.35 -18.92 -21.08
CA VAL A 7 45.81 -19.68 -22.22
C VAL A 7 46.90 -20.13 -23.19
N PRO A 8 47.90 -19.31 -23.61
CA PRO A 8 49.01 -19.75 -24.45
C PRO A 8 49.86 -20.85 -23.80
N ILE A 9 50.13 -20.73 -22.48
CA ILE A 9 50.91 -21.74 -21.76
C ILE A 9 50.14 -23.10 -21.67
N GLN A 10 48.84 -23.06 -21.51
CA GLN A 10 48.00 -24.25 -21.52
C GLN A 10 47.92 -24.85 -22.94
N ALA A 11 47.78 -24.03 -23.96
CA ALA A 11 47.79 -24.46 -25.34
C ALA A 11 49.12 -25.12 -25.72
N ASP A 12 50.26 -24.53 -25.34
CA ASP A 12 51.60 -25.12 -25.58
C ASP A 12 51.78 -26.50 -24.87
N ARG A 13 51.23 -26.65 -23.66
CA ARG A 13 51.28 -27.93 -22.93
C ARG A 13 50.26 -28.97 -23.43
N GLY A 14 49.10 -28.52 -23.91
CA GLY A 14 48.02 -29.37 -24.37
C GLY A 14 48.15 -29.87 -25.81
N LEU A 15 48.68 -29.01 -26.67
CA LEU A 15 48.94 -29.28 -28.10
C LEU A 15 50.34 -29.92 -28.29
N ARG A 16 50.52 -31.19 -27.90
CA ARG A 16 51.72 -31.94 -28.22
C ARG A 16 51.69 -32.34 -29.68
N VAL A 17 52.30 -31.53 -30.55
CA VAL A 17 52.57 -31.90 -31.93
C VAL A 17 53.69 -32.93 -31.91
N LYS A 18 53.43 -34.14 -32.38
CA LYS A 18 54.49 -35.18 -32.56
C LYS A 18 55.46 -34.71 -33.60
N PRO A 19 56.80 -34.71 -33.31
CA PRO A 19 57.78 -34.36 -34.32
C PRO A 19 57.72 -35.35 -35.49
N GLY A 20 57.37 -34.86 -36.67
CA GLY A 20 57.29 -35.68 -37.89
C GLY A 20 55.90 -35.79 -38.53
N GLU A 21 54.82 -35.42 -37.88
CA GLU A 21 53.50 -35.26 -38.48
C GLU A 21 53.39 -33.82 -39.04
N VAL A 22 53.95 -33.61 -40.24
CA VAL A 22 53.49 -32.47 -41.06
C VAL A 22 52.12 -32.84 -41.55
N GLU A 23 51.09 -32.55 -40.76
CA GLU A 23 49.70 -32.63 -41.21
C GLU A 23 49.57 -31.71 -42.39
N ASP A 24 49.22 -32.30 -43.51
CA ASP A 24 48.91 -31.58 -44.75
C ASP A 24 47.77 -30.60 -44.40
N GLU A 25 48.05 -29.31 -44.20
CA GLU A 25 47.10 -28.26 -43.77
C GLU A 25 45.83 -28.30 -44.62
N THR A 26 45.96 -28.77 -45.87
CA THR A 26 44.81 -28.93 -46.78
C THR A 26 43.85 -30.02 -46.35
N LYS A 27 44.30 -31.07 -45.66
CA LYS A 27 43.43 -32.17 -45.16
C LYS A 27 42.70 -31.81 -43.87
N MET A 28 43.29 -30.95 -43.04
CA MET A 28 42.67 -30.51 -41.79
C MET A 28 41.39 -29.69 -42.07
N TYR A 29 41.32 -29.00 -43.16
CA TYR A 29 40.18 -28.16 -43.58
C TYR A 29 39.26 -28.85 -44.62
N ASP A 30 39.43 -30.15 -44.89
CA ASP A 30 38.59 -30.90 -45.85
C ASP A 30 37.47 -31.71 -45.22
N THR A 31 37.08 -31.37 -44.00
CA THR A 31 35.90 -31.99 -43.31
C THR A 31 34.61 -31.49 -43.97
N ARG A 32 33.54 -32.30 -43.89
CA ARG A 32 32.21 -31.96 -44.44
C ARG A 32 31.73 -30.58 -44.00
N VAL A 33 32.00 -30.22 -42.74
CA VAL A 33 31.63 -28.91 -42.15
C VAL A 33 32.39 -27.76 -42.81
N TYR A 34 33.69 -27.90 -42.98
CA TYR A 34 34.53 -26.91 -43.64
C TYR A 34 34.19 -26.73 -45.12
N ARG A 35 33.88 -27.81 -45.84
CA ARG A 35 33.41 -27.73 -47.23
C ARG A 35 32.07 -27.00 -47.34
N ALA A 36 31.11 -27.29 -46.44
CA ALA A 36 29.85 -26.57 -46.40
C ALA A 36 30.06 -25.09 -46.10
N PHE A 37 30.90 -24.75 -45.14
CA PHE A 37 31.24 -23.38 -44.79
C PHE A 37 31.93 -22.64 -45.94
N ARG A 38 32.91 -23.26 -46.61
CA ARG A 38 33.58 -22.70 -47.78
C ARG A 38 32.60 -22.43 -48.92
N ASN A 39 31.71 -23.36 -49.21
CA ASN A 39 30.68 -23.22 -50.24
C ASN A 39 29.71 -22.06 -49.91
N THR A 40 29.29 -21.94 -48.66
CA THR A 40 28.45 -20.82 -48.21
C THR A 40 29.15 -19.50 -48.32
N LEU A 41 30.43 -19.40 -47.94
CA LEU A 41 31.25 -18.20 -48.12
C LEU A 41 31.40 -17.82 -49.58
N GLN A 42 31.76 -18.77 -50.44
CA GLN A 42 31.91 -18.55 -51.88
C GLN A 42 30.60 -18.09 -52.52
N PHE A 43 29.47 -18.75 -52.13
CA PHE A 43 28.15 -18.31 -52.58
C PHE A 43 27.84 -16.86 -52.13
N SER A 44 28.10 -16.55 -50.85
CA SER A 44 27.85 -15.22 -50.28
C SER A 44 28.66 -14.14 -50.98
N VAL A 45 29.94 -14.38 -51.25
CA VAL A 45 30.81 -13.45 -51.98
C VAL A 45 30.38 -13.30 -53.44
N ARG A 46 30.05 -14.41 -54.09
CA ARG A 46 29.64 -14.41 -55.51
C ARG A 46 28.28 -13.74 -55.72
N HIS A 47 27.37 -13.91 -54.78
CA HIS A 47 26.02 -13.33 -54.83
C HIS A 47 25.80 -12.22 -53.81
N ARG A 48 26.81 -11.39 -53.57
CA ARG A 48 26.85 -10.35 -52.53
C ARG A 48 25.59 -9.46 -52.48
N VAL A 49 25.04 -9.11 -53.64
CA VAL A 49 23.85 -8.24 -53.73
C VAL A 49 22.60 -8.95 -53.15
N TRP A 50 22.44 -10.24 -53.49
CA TRP A 50 21.33 -11.03 -52.97
C TRP A 50 21.44 -11.32 -51.48
N VAL A 51 22.67 -11.55 -51.00
CA VAL A 51 22.93 -11.78 -49.58
C VAL A 51 22.68 -10.47 -48.78
N ILE A 52 23.17 -9.35 -49.25
CA ILE A 52 22.93 -8.04 -48.64
C ILE A 52 21.41 -7.72 -48.64
N GLY A 53 20.74 -7.93 -49.78
CA GLY A 53 19.30 -7.75 -49.89
C GLY A 53 18.50 -8.63 -48.91
N GLY A 54 18.94 -9.89 -48.78
CA GLY A 54 18.33 -10.82 -47.79
C GLY A 54 18.52 -10.36 -46.35
N ILE A 55 19.72 -9.87 -46.00
CA ILE A 55 19.98 -9.33 -44.63
C ILE A 55 19.13 -8.08 -44.37
N VAL A 56 19.05 -7.17 -45.35
CA VAL A 56 18.23 -5.97 -45.22
C VAL A 56 16.76 -6.31 -45.10
N LEU A 57 16.27 -7.26 -45.90
CA LEU A 57 14.89 -7.76 -45.79
C LEU A 57 14.61 -8.36 -44.42
N LEU A 58 15.52 -9.20 -43.93
CA LEU A 58 15.41 -9.82 -42.60
C LEU A 58 15.38 -8.78 -41.49
N LEU A 59 16.21 -7.72 -41.60
CA LEU A 59 16.22 -6.59 -40.67
C LEU A 59 14.88 -5.85 -40.69
N VAL A 60 14.34 -5.53 -41.86
CA VAL A 60 13.05 -4.86 -42.00
C VAL A 60 11.92 -5.73 -41.42
N VAL A 61 11.91 -7.02 -41.72
CA VAL A 61 10.93 -7.96 -41.16
C VAL A 61 11.07 -8.05 -39.62
N SER A 62 12.32 -8.11 -39.13
CA SER A 62 12.56 -8.11 -37.67
C SER A 62 12.07 -6.83 -36.99
N MET A 63 12.32 -5.67 -37.59
CA MET A 63 11.81 -4.40 -37.07
C MET A 63 10.26 -4.37 -37.07
N TYR A 64 9.65 -4.90 -38.11
CA TYR A 64 8.18 -4.99 -38.18
C TYR A 64 7.65 -5.94 -37.12
N LEU A 65 8.24 -7.11 -36.91
CA LEU A 65 7.85 -8.09 -35.90
C LEU A 65 8.12 -7.57 -34.49
N PHE A 66 9.11 -6.72 -34.29
CA PHE A 66 9.39 -6.11 -33.00
C PHE A 66 8.22 -5.27 -32.44
N ARG A 67 7.35 -4.77 -33.33
CA ARG A 67 6.12 -4.06 -32.94
C ARG A 67 5.16 -4.94 -32.14
N PHE A 68 5.19 -6.25 -32.33
CA PHE A 68 4.32 -7.20 -31.62
C PHE A 68 4.90 -7.71 -30.30
N VAL A 69 6.15 -7.34 -30.00
CA VAL A 69 6.77 -7.70 -28.72
C VAL A 69 6.29 -6.71 -27.66
N GLN A 70 5.75 -7.24 -26.58
CA GLN A 70 5.34 -6.43 -25.43
C GLN A 70 6.57 -5.67 -24.90
N GLN A 71 6.46 -4.33 -24.90
CA GLN A 71 7.47 -3.44 -24.39
C GLN A 71 7.30 -3.33 -22.86
N GLY A 72 8.12 -4.01 -22.10
CA GLY A 72 8.10 -3.95 -20.63
C GLY A 72 9.47 -4.32 -20.09
N PHE A 73 9.96 -3.53 -19.12
CA PHE A 73 11.25 -3.82 -18.48
C PHE A 73 11.18 -5.10 -17.66
N PHE A 74 10.05 -5.28 -16.95
CA PHE A 74 9.69 -6.54 -16.30
C PHE A 74 8.22 -6.85 -16.60
N PRO A 75 7.92 -7.97 -17.26
CA PRO A 75 6.54 -8.42 -17.44
C PRO A 75 5.95 -8.92 -16.11
N ASP A 76 4.63 -8.92 -16.03
CA ASP A 76 3.92 -9.51 -14.91
C ASP A 76 4.25 -11.01 -14.79
N LEU A 77 4.35 -11.48 -13.55
CA LEU A 77 4.64 -12.88 -13.28
C LEU A 77 3.46 -13.75 -13.71
N SER A 78 3.78 -14.87 -14.36
CA SER A 78 2.78 -15.84 -14.81
C SER A 78 2.29 -16.71 -13.63
N TYR A 79 1.80 -16.04 -12.57
CA TYR A 79 1.14 -16.71 -11.45
C TYR A 79 -0.35 -16.88 -11.72
N ASN A 80 -0.94 -17.88 -11.11
CA ASN A 80 -2.39 -18.05 -11.06
C ASN A 80 -3.04 -17.25 -9.91
N GLN A 81 -2.29 -16.38 -9.26
CA GLN A 81 -2.70 -15.58 -8.12
C GLN A 81 -2.57 -14.09 -8.44
N LEU A 82 -3.53 -13.31 -7.98
CA LEU A 82 -3.48 -11.85 -7.97
C LEU A 82 -3.92 -11.32 -6.60
N TYR A 83 -3.74 -10.03 -6.38
CA TYR A 83 -4.29 -9.35 -5.22
C TYR A 83 -5.21 -8.20 -5.65
N ILE A 84 -6.21 -7.94 -4.81
CA ILE A 84 -7.17 -6.85 -4.96
C ILE A 84 -6.96 -5.90 -3.80
N GLU A 85 -6.62 -4.66 -4.10
CA GLU A 85 -6.59 -3.57 -3.13
C GLU A 85 -7.94 -2.90 -3.08
N TYR A 86 -8.50 -2.80 -1.89
CA TYR A 86 -9.74 -2.10 -1.61
C TYR A 86 -9.45 -0.95 -0.66
N LYS A 87 -9.64 0.29 -1.14
CA LYS A 87 -9.38 1.50 -0.35
C LYS A 87 -10.63 2.37 -0.31
N MET A 88 -11.08 2.68 0.90
CA MET A 88 -12.13 3.67 1.15
C MET A 88 -11.51 4.99 1.62
N PRO A 89 -12.26 6.10 1.52
CA PRO A 89 -11.82 7.37 2.08
C PRO A 89 -11.45 7.25 3.57
N TYR A 90 -10.46 8.02 3.98
CA TYR A 90 -10.00 8.04 5.36
C TYR A 90 -11.17 8.37 6.32
N GLY A 91 -11.26 7.68 7.45
CA GLY A 91 -12.35 7.86 8.41
C GLY A 91 -13.61 7.04 8.12
N THR A 92 -13.62 6.24 7.06
CA THR A 92 -14.74 5.32 6.79
C THR A 92 -14.86 4.29 7.91
N ASN A 93 -16.11 3.96 8.28
CA ASN A 93 -16.37 2.97 9.32
C ASN A 93 -15.82 1.59 8.92
N PRO A 94 -14.96 0.95 9.73
CA PRO A 94 -14.40 -0.37 9.42
C PRO A 94 -15.45 -1.46 9.18
N GLN A 95 -16.63 -1.31 9.76
CA GLN A 95 -17.73 -2.26 9.52
C GLN A 95 -18.28 -2.18 8.09
N THR A 96 -18.23 -1.00 7.46
CA THR A 96 -18.58 -0.84 6.05
C THR A 96 -17.55 -1.56 5.19
N VAL A 97 -16.26 -1.31 5.42
CA VAL A 97 -15.17 -1.99 4.71
C VAL A 97 -15.28 -3.52 4.85
N LYS A 98 -15.52 -4.00 6.08
CA LYS A 98 -15.70 -5.44 6.34
C LYS A 98 -16.87 -6.03 5.56
N ARG A 99 -18.01 -5.34 5.52
CA ARG A 99 -19.20 -5.80 4.80
C ARG A 99 -18.94 -5.87 3.31
N ASP A 100 -18.29 -4.85 2.75
CA ASP A 100 -18.02 -4.78 1.32
C ASP A 100 -16.99 -5.84 0.90
N LEU A 101 -15.93 -6.02 1.70
CA LEU A 101 -14.96 -7.11 1.49
C LEU A 101 -15.63 -8.50 1.54
N ALA A 102 -16.55 -8.73 2.49
CA ALA A 102 -17.28 -10.00 2.57
C ALA A 102 -18.17 -10.22 1.33
N SER A 103 -18.80 -9.17 0.82
CA SER A 103 -19.60 -9.23 -0.41
C SER A 103 -18.73 -9.53 -1.65
N ILE A 104 -17.54 -8.91 -1.73
CA ILE A 104 -16.57 -9.20 -2.82
C ILE A 104 -16.09 -10.65 -2.72
N GLU A 105 -15.75 -11.13 -1.52
CA GLU A 105 -15.32 -12.50 -1.27
C GLU A 105 -16.40 -13.51 -1.68
N GLU A 106 -17.66 -13.29 -1.30
CA GLU A 106 -18.79 -14.14 -1.67
C GLU A 106 -18.97 -14.20 -3.20
N TYR A 107 -18.91 -13.02 -3.86
CA TYR A 107 -19.00 -12.94 -5.31
C TYR A 107 -17.86 -13.71 -5.99
N LEU A 108 -16.62 -13.50 -5.57
CA LEU A 108 -15.46 -14.16 -6.15
C LEU A 108 -15.49 -15.67 -5.92
N THR A 109 -15.84 -16.12 -4.72
CA THR A 109 -15.94 -17.55 -4.37
C THR A 109 -17.04 -18.27 -5.16
N SER A 110 -18.08 -17.55 -5.62
CA SER A 110 -19.13 -18.13 -6.46
C SER A 110 -18.67 -18.46 -7.88
N ARG A 111 -17.50 -17.95 -8.29
CA ARG A 111 -16.97 -18.12 -9.65
C ARG A 111 -16.22 -19.44 -9.78
N PRO A 112 -16.50 -20.27 -10.80
CA PRO A 112 -15.86 -21.60 -10.96
C PRO A 112 -14.38 -21.51 -11.32
N GLU A 113 -13.93 -20.39 -11.87
CA GLU A 113 -12.53 -20.15 -12.22
C GLU A 113 -11.64 -19.77 -11.02
N ILE A 114 -12.24 -19.45 -9.85
CA ILE A 114 -11.54 -19.07 -8.63
C ILE A 114 -11.51 -20.26 -7.68
N THR A 115 -10.31 -20.60 -7.18
CA THR A 115 -10.08 -21.74 -6.29
C THR A 115 -10.07 -21.36 -4.82
N ALA A 116 -9.55 -20.18 -4.50
CA ALA A 116 -9.49 -19.68 -3.14
C ALA A 116 -9.48 -18.15 -3.10
N VAL A 117 -10.05 -17.59 -2.04
CA VAL A 117 -9.99 -16.16 -1.72
C VAL A 117 -9.57 -16.02 -0.27
N THR A 118 -8.61 -15.16 -0.01
CA THR A 118 -8.16 -14.81 1.34
C THR A 118 -8.31 -13.32 1.56
N THR A 119 -9.08 -12.93 2.57
CA THR A 119 -9.41 -11.53 2.85
C THR A 119 -8.67 -11.03 4.09
N SER A 120 -8.07 -9.85 3.98
CA SER A 120 -7.44 -9.12 5.08
C SER A 120 -8.10 -7.76 5.25
N LEU A 121 -8.43 -7.39 6.49
CA LEU A 121 -8.97 -6.08 6.85
C LEU A 121 -7.92 -5.29 7.64
N GLY A 122 -7.76 -4.02 7.30
CA GLY A 122 -6.88 -3.10 8.02
C GLY A 122 -5.43 -3.09 7.58
N GLY A 123 -5.05 -3.90 6.58
CA GLY A 123 -3.69 -3.94 6.05
C GLY A 123 -3.44 -5.12 5.13
N THR A 124 -2.30 -5.13 4.50
CA THR A 124 -1.79 -6.28 3.76
C THR A 124 -1.52 -7.44 4.73
N PRO A 125 -1.86 -8.69 4.39
CA PRO A 125 -1.42 -9.86 5.15
C PRO A 125 0.09 -9.84 5.36
N SER A 126 0.57 -10.49 6.42
CA SER A 126 2.02 -10.64 6.64
C SER A 126 2.69 -11.11 5.35
N ARG A 127 3.93 -10.65 5.11
CA ARG A 127 4.66 -10.79 3.83
C ARG A 127 4.58 -12.21 3.24
N TYR A 128 3.57 -12.44 2.44
CA TYR A 128 3.32 -13.72 1.77
C TYR A 128 3.99 -13.83 0.40
N ASN A 129 4.38 -12.69 -0.17
CA ASN A 129 5.07 -12.62 -1.46
C ASN A 129 6.20 -11.59 -1.42
N LEU A 130 7.38 -11.93 -1.97
CA LEU A 130 8.56 -11.08 -1.94
C LEU A 130 8.40 -9.80 -2.77
N VAL A 131 7.63 -9.85 -3.83
CA VAL A 131 7.42 -8.71 -4.75
C VAL A 131 6.25 -7.81 -4.34
N ARG A 132 5.48 -8.20 -3.31
CA ARG A 132 4.39 -7.38 -2.77
C ARG A 132 4.92 -6.45 -1.69
N THR A 133 4.81 -5.15 -1.92
CA THR A 133 5.06 -4.14 -0.88
C THR A 133 3.88 -4.11 0.09
N VAL A 134 4.16 -4.14 1.37
CA VAL A 134 3.13 -4.08 2.42
C VAL A 134 2.51 -2.69 2.39
N ALA A 135 1.19 -2.61 2.29
CA ALA A 135 0.46 -1.36 2.41
C ALA A 135 0.46 -0.87 3.87
N GLU A 136 0.41 0.43 4.06
CA GLU A 136 0.29 1.01 5.39
C GLU A 136 -1.02 0.56 6.06
N PRO A 137 -0.98 0.19 7.35
CA PRO A 137 -2.16 -0.23 8.08
C PRO A 137 -3.19 0.91 8.17
N ALA A 138 -4.40 0.66 7.68
CA ALA A 138 -5.51 1.60 7.78
C ALA A 138 -6.84 0.86 7.88
N LEU A 139 -7.71 1.25 8.80
CA LEU A 139 -9.03 0.62 8.97
C LEU A 139 -9.97 0.83 7.77
N SER A 140 -9.65 1.77 6.90
CA SER A 140 -10.32 2.02 5.61
C SER A 140 -9.76 1.19 4.45
N TYR A 141 -8.77 0.33 4.71
CA TYR A 141 -8.10 -0.51 3.73
C TYR A 141 -8.41 -1.99 3.94
N GLY A 142 -8.54 -2.70 2.84
CA GLY A 142 -8.59 -4.16 2.82
C GLY A 142 -7.87 -4.73 1.61
N GLU A 143 -7.45 -5.97 1.71
CA GLU A 143 -6.78 -6.68 0.63
C GLU A 143 -7.35 -8.09 0.50
N LEU A 144 -7.62 -8.49 -0.74
CA LEU A 144 -8.02 -9.86 -1.04
C LEU A 144 -6.94 -10.50 -1.92
N ILE A 145 -6.53 -11.70 -1.56
CA ILE A 145 -5.65 -12.55 -2.36
C ILE A 145 -6.55 -13.57 -3.05
N VAL A 146 -6.47 -13.65 -4.36
CA VAL A 146 -7.36 -14.48 -5.19
C VAL A 146 -6.54 -15.46 -6.00
N ASP A 147 -6.81 -16.75 -5.82
CA ASP A 147 -6.20 -17.84 -6.55
C ASP A 147 -7.14 -18.33 -7.67
N PHE A 148 -6.62 -18.34 -8.88
CA PHE A 148 -7.32 -18.85 -10.06
C PHE A 148 -6.88 -20.28 -10.39
N THR A 149 -7.68 -20.97 -11.19
CA THR A 149 -7.37 -22.33 -11.65
C THR A 149 -6.14 -22.38 -12.56
N SER A 150 -5.90 -21.32 -13.34
CA SER A 150 -4.71 -21.19 -14.18
C SER A 150 -4.34 -19.73 -14.46
N PRO A 151 -3.08 -19.43 -14.86
CA PRO A 151 -2.66 -18.08 -15.25
C PRO A 151 -3.42 -17.55 -16.48
N GLU A 152 -3.81 -18.41 -17.42
CA GLU A 152 -4.57 -18.04 -18.62
C GLU A 152 -5.98 -17.60 -18.24
N THR A 153 -6.61 -18.33 -17.32
CA THR A 153 -7.94 -18.00 -16.79
C THR A 153 -7.92 -16.66 -16.07
N LEU A 154 -6.87 -16.40 -15.29
CA LEU A 154 -6.67 -15.11 -14.63
C LEU A 154 -6.61 -13.98 -15.66
N LYS A 155 -5.75 -14.09 -16.68
CA LYS A 155 -5.57 -13.06 -17.72
C LYS A 155 -6.84 -12.76 -18.52
N SER A 156 -7.66 -13.78 -18.77
CA SER A 156 -8.92 -13.60 -19.51
C SER A 156 -10.04 -12.96 -18.69
N ASN A 157 -9.97 -13.04 -17.36
CA ASN A 157 -11.03 -12.52 -16.48
C ASN A 157 -10.68 -11.20 -15.78
N ILE A 158 -9.40 -10.82 -15.69
CA ILE A 158 -8.96 -9.65 -14.89
C ILE A 158 -9.68 -8.36 -15.30
N ASP A 159 -9.79 -8.06 -16.60
CA ASP A 159 -10.40 -6.82 -17.09
C ASP A 159 -11.89 -6.77 -16.77
N SER A 160 -12.61 -7.87 -17.01
CA SER A 160 -14.05 -7.94 -16.75
C SER A 160 -14.38 -7.86 -15.26
N LEU A 161 -13.57 -8.49 -14.42
CA LEU A 161 -13.71 -8.41 -12.96
C LEU A 161 -13.35 -7.01 -12.44
N GLN A 162 -12.31 -6.37 -13.00
CA GLN A 162 -11.95 -5.00 -12.65
C GLN A 162 -13.09 -4.02 -12.91
N VAL A 163 -13.70 -4.09 -14.09
CA VAL A 163 -14.86 -3.27 -14.47
C VAL A 163 -16.03 -3.53 -13.52
N TYR A 164 -16.35 -4.79 -13.29
CA TYR A 164 -17.43 -5.18 -12.38
C TYR A 164 -17.25 -4.59 -10.98
N LEU A 165 -16.06 -4.75 -10.39
CA LEU A 165 -15.78 -4.25 -9.04
C LEU A 165 -15.82 -2.72 -8.98
N SER A 166 -15.30 -2.03 -9.99
CA SER A 166 -15.33 -0.56 -10.05
C SER A 166 -16.77 -0.02 -10.17
N GLU A 167 -17.63 -0.70 -10.89
CA GLU A 167 -19.04 -0.29 -11.04
C GLU A 167 -19.88 -0.56 -9.78
N HIS A 168 -19.61 -1.68 -9.08
CA HIS A 168 -20.37 -2.06 -7.88
C HIS A 168 -19.91 -1.35 -6.61
N TYR A 169 -18.68 -0.87 -6.58
CA TYR A 169 -18.08 -0.16 -5.43
C TYR A 169 -17.53 1.22 -5.85
N PRO A 170 -18.37 2.14 -6.35
CA PRO A 170 -17.92 3.42 -6.89
C PRO A 170 -17.32 4.37 -5.84
N GLU A 171 -17.66 4.16 -4.56
CA GLU A 171 -17.10 4.95 -3.45
C GLU A 171 -15.71 4.48 -3.01
N ALA A 172 -15.31 3.29 -3.45
CA ALA A 172 -14.04 2.68 -3.11
C ALA A 172 -13.07 2.69 -4.32
N TYR A 173 -11.80 2.90 -4.03
CA TYR A 173 -10.75 2.60 -5.00
C TYR A 173 -10.46 1.11 -4.95
N VAL A 174 -10.91 0.37 -5.97
CA VAL A 174 -10.72 -1.08 -6.08
C VAL A 174 -9.78 -1.36 -7.24
N ARG A 175 -8.63 -1.97 -6.95
CA ARG A 175 -7.62 -2.27 -7.96
C ARG A 175 -7.20 -3.73 -7.91
N MET A 176 -7.33 -4.43 -9.03
CA MET A 176 -6.79 -5.77 -9.23
C MET A 176 -5.39 -5.67 -9.82
N LYS A 177 -4.43 -6.38 -9.24
CA LYS A 177 -3.04 -6.31 -9.68
C LYS A 177 -2.38 -7.69 -9.68
N GLN A 178 -1.67 -7.99 -10.75
CA GLN A 178 -0.77 -9.14 -10.82
C GLN A 178 0.57 -8.82 -10.15
N TYR A 179 1.28 -9.84 -9.74
CA TYR A 179 2.62 -9.66 -9.17
C TYR A 179 3.62 -9.32 -10.26
N ASN A 180 4.43 -8.32 -10.01
CA ASN A 180 5.50 -7.88 -10.89
C ASN A 180 6.80 -7.76 -10.09
N LEU A 181 7.93 -8.16 -10.68
CA LEU A 181 9.25 -8.05 -10.02
C LEU A 181 9.66 -6.62 -9.73
N MET A 182 9.16 -5.66 -10.51
CA MET A 182 9.34 -4.25 -10.27
C MET A 182 8.01 -3.65 -9.81
N TYR A 183 7.91 -3.43 -8.49
CA TYR A 183 6.72 -2.79 -7.95
C TYR A 183 6.60 -1.37 -8.51
N MET A 184 5.61 -1.13 -9.33
CA MET A 184 5.18 0.20 -9.75
C MET A 184 3.76 0.41 -9.27
N ASP A 185 3.57 1.44 -8.46
CA ASP A 185 2.22 1.77 -7.99
C ASP A 185 1.32 2.15 -9.15
N TYR A 186 1.78 3.07 -9.97
CA TYR A 186 1.03 3.57 -11.12
C TYR A 186 1.94 3.65 -12.35
N PRO A 187 1.49 3.19 -13.52
CA PRO A 187 2.28 3.23 -14.76
C PRO A 187 2.49 4.65 -15.29
N VAL A 188 1.55 5.55 -15.00
CA VAL A 188 1.61 6.97 -15.37
C VAL A 188 1.40 7.80 -14.11
N GLN A 189 2.31 8.73 -13.85
CA GLN A 189 2.25 9.61 -12.68
C GLN A 189 2.58 11.04 -13.11
N PHE A 190 1.75 11.98 -12.68
CA PHE A 190 2.01 13.40 -12.84
C PHE A 190 2.26 14.03 -11.47
N MET A 191 3.36 14.75 -11.32
CA MET A 191 3.68 15.46 -10.09
C MET A 191 3.45 16.96 -10.29
N ILE A 192 2.50 17.53 -9.54
CA ILE A 192 2.18 18.95 -9.56
C ILE A 192 2.67 19.55 -8.26
N THR A 193 3.51 20.58 -8.33
CA THR A 193 4.11 21.23 -7.17
C THR A 193 3.77 22.72 -7.13
N GLY A 194 3.55 23.26 -5.95
CA GLY A 194 3.25 24.69 -5.77
C GLY A 194 3.05 25.08 -4.30
N PRO A 195 3.01 26.35 -3.99
CA PRO A 195 2.89 26.84 -2.62
C PRO A 195 1.45 26.87 -2.08
N ASP A 196 0.44 26.85 -2.96
CA ASP A 196 -0.96 27.00 -2.60
C ASP A 196 -1.74 25.70 -2.77
N PRO A 197 -2.18 25.05 -1.68
CA PRO A 197 -2.93 23.81 -1.71
C PRO A 197 -4.26 23.90 -2.50
N ALA A 198 -4.95 25.03 -2.46
CA ALA A 198 -6.21 25.19 -3.15
C ALA A 198 -6.03 25.20 -4.68
N VAL A 199 -4.97 25.87 -5.14
CA VAL A 199 -4.60 25.89 -6.57
C VAL A 199 -4.15 24.50 -7.02
N LEU A 200 -3.33 23.80 -6.22
CA LEU A 200 -2.88 22.46 -6.52
C LEU A 200 -4.06 21.50 -6.67
N LYS A 201 -5.01 21.55 -5.72
CA LYS A 201 -6.19 20.69 -5.76
C LYS A 201 -7.06 20.93 -7.00
N ARG A 202 -7.23 22.19 -7.41
CA ARG A 202 -7.95 22.53 -8.65
C ARG A 202 -7.23 21.97 -9.89
N LEU A 203 -5.91 22.15 -9.96
CA LEU A 203 -5.12 21.64 -11.08
C LEU A 203 -5.12 20.10 -11.14
N CYS A 204 -5.05 19.44 -9.99
CA CYS A 204 -5.19 17.97 -9.93
C CYS A 204 -6.55 17.52 -10.48
N GLY A 205 -7.64 18.21 -10.11
CA GLY A 205 -8.98 17.92 -10.62
C GLY A 205 -9.08 18.09 -12.15
N GLU A 206 -8.50 19.16 -12.70
CA GLU A 206 -8.45 19.38 -14.16
C GLU A 206 -7.66 18.25 -14.87
N VAL A 207 -6.56 17.77 -14.28
CA VAL A 207 -5.78 16.64 -14.83
C VAL A 207 -6.56 15.34 -14.73
N GLU A 208 -7.24 15.09 -13.60
CA GLU A 208 -8.10 13.90 -13.42
C GLU A 208 -9.23 13.85 -14.44
N GLU A 209 -9.89 14.98 -14.71
CA GLU A 209 -10.93 15.08 -15.75
C GLU A 209 -10.36 14.73 -17.13
N LEU A 210 -9.22 15.34 -17.52
CA LEU A 210 -8.56 15.05 -18.79
C LEU A 210 -8.15 13.58 -18.93
N MET A 211 -7.65 12.97 -17.85
CA MET A 211 -7.29 11.55 -17.86
C MET A 211 -8.49 10.64 -17.94
N ASN A 212 -9.61 11.00 -17.30
CA ASN A 212 -10.85 10.21 -17.35
C ASN A 212 -11.60 10.33 -18.70
N GLU A 213 -11.35 11.38 -19.48
CA GLU A 213 -11.88 11.51 -20.85
C GLU A 213 -11.21 10.50 -21.82
N ASP A 214 -10.00 10.07 -21.53
CA ASP A 214 -9.29 9.09 -22.36
C ASP A 214 -9.75 7.67 -22.00
N SER A 215 -10.35 6.98 -22.96
CA SER A 215 -10.84 5.61 -22.80
C SER A 215 -9.75 4.56 -22.53
N THR A 216 -8.47 4.92 -22.65
CA THR A 216 -7.33 4.04 -22.40
C THR A 216 -6.86 4.11 -20.95
N THR A 217 -7.32 5.11 -20.18
CA THR A 217 -6.98 5.26 -18.76
C THR A 217 -8.06 4.68 -17.86
N MET A 218 -7.64 4.06 -16.77
CA MET A 218 -8.52 3.50 -15.74
C MET A 218 -7.96 3.81 -14.36
N LEU A 219 -8.84 3.90 -13.36
CA LEU A 219 -8.47 4.07 -11.95
C LEU A 219 -7.62 5.31 -11.69
N VAL A 220 -8.01 6.43 -12.30
CA VAL A 220 -7.36 7.73 -12.06
C VAL A 220 -7.57 8.13 -10.60
N THR A 221 -6.50 8.50 -9.91
CA THR A 221 -6.56 8.91 -8.49
C THR A 221 -5.45 9.91 -8.18
N ASN A 222 -5.59 10.66 -7.10
CA ASN A 222 -4.55 11.55 -6.59
C ASN A 222 -4.13 11.15 -5.17
N ASP A 223 -2.92 11.56 -4.77
CA ASP A 223 -2.33 11.22 -3.47
C ASP A 223 -3.06 11.87 -2.30
N TRP A 224 -3.68 13.03 -2.51
CA TRP A 224 -4.38 13.73 -1.44
C TRP A 224 -5.75 13.14 -1.13
N GLY A 225 -6.34 12.39 -2.07
CA GLY A 225 -7.66 11.79 -1.89
C GLY A 225 -8.79 12.80 -1.61
N PRO A 226 -9.96 12.33 -1.21
CA PRO A 226 -11.06 13.19 -0.81
C PRO A 226 -10.78 13.88 0.53
N MET A 227 -11.33 15.07 0.72
CA MET A 227 -11.25 15.77 2.00
C MET A 227 -11.98 14.98 3.09
N THR A 228 -11.34 14.89 4.26
CA THR A 228 -11.93 14.24 5.44
C THR A 228 -12.52 15.26 6.40
N PRO A 229 -13.67 14.97 7.04
CA PRO A 229 -14.21 15.83 8.08
C PRO A 229 -13.33 15.75 9.34
N VAL A 230 -12.87 16.86 9.81
CA VAL A 230 -12.08 17.00 11.04
C VAL A 230 -12.84 17.86 12.05
N LEU A 231 -12.83 17.41 13.29
CA LEU A 231 -13.40 18.16 14.41
C LEU A 231 -12.30 18.96 15.09
N ASN A 232 -12.34 20.27 14.91
CA ASN A 232 -11.44 21.20 15.59
C ASN A 232 -12.02 21.59 16.94
N VAL A 233 -11.26 21.36 18.01
CA VAL A 233 -11.63 21.67 19.37
C VAL A 233 -10.87 22.92 19.81
N ASP A 234 -11.60 24.03 20.02
CA ASP A 234 -11.03 25.28 20.48
C ASP A 234 -10.93 25.29 22.01
N TYR A 235 -9.71 25.08 22.52
CA TYR A 235 -9.42 25.02 23.96
C TYR A 235 -9.59 26.38 24.64
N TYR A 236 -10.54 26.45 25.61
CA TYR A 236 -10.80 27.69 26.37
C TYR A 236 -9.98 27.74 27.65
N GLN A 237 -8.78 28.28 27.54
CA GLN A 237 -7.78 28.33 28.60
C GLN A 237 -8.27 28.95 29.94
N PRO A 238 -9.08 30.04 30.00
CA PRO A 238 -9.48 30.64 31.26
C PRO A 238 -10.24 29.67 32.18
N ILE A 239 -11.25 28.99 31.66
CA ILE A 239 -12.04 28.02 32.46
C ILE A 239 -11.25 26.72 32.71
N ALA A 240 -10.55 26.23 31.70
CA ALA A 240 -9.77 25.02 31.84
C ALA A 240 -8.68 25.16 32.94
N ARG A 241 -8.02 26.32 33.02
CA ARG A 241 -7.05 26.59 34.10
C ARG A 241 -7.67 26.59 35.50
N VAL A 242 -8.87 27.13 35.66
CA VAL A 242 -9.58 27.07 36.96
C VAL A 242 -9.85 25.65 37.38
N ALA A 243 -10.19 24.78 36.41
CA ALA A 243 -10.39 23.35 36.62
C ALA A 243 -9.07 22.53 36.62
N ASN A 244 -7.91 23.18 36.53
CA ASN A 244 -6.60 22.56 36.45
C ASN A 244 -6.47 21.56 35.24
N LEU A 245 -7.14 21.89 34.15
CA LEU A 245 -7.09 21.08 32.93
C LEU A 245 -6.08 21.63 31.92
N SER A 246 -5.29 20.79 31.37
CA SER A 246 -4.39 21.06 30.27
C SER A 246 -5.06 20.80 28.91
N ARG A 247 -4.43 21.25 27.82
CA ARG A 247 -4.85 20.86 26.46
C ARG A 247 -4.71 19.36 26.23
N GLU A 248 -3.72 18.75 26.85
CA GLU A 248 -3.47 17.32 26.79
C GLU A 248 -4.62 16.53 27.43
N ASP A 249 -5.12 16.96 28.60
CA ASP A 249 -6.27 16.31 29.26
C ASP A 249 -7.51 16.31 28.37
N VAL A 250 -7.76 17.42 27.66
CA VAL A 250 -8.86 17.53 26.68
C VAL A 250 -8.63 16.56 25.51
N GLY A 251 -7.40 16.48 24.99
CA GLY A 251 -7.04 15.55 23.90
C GLY A 251 -7.23 14.09 24.31
N LEU A 252 -6.79 13.72 25.51
CA LEU A 252 -6.94 12.36 26.03
C LEU A 252 -8.40 11.97 26.29
N ALA A 253 -9.23 12.90 26.79
CA ALA A 253 -10.64 12.66 26.97
C ALA A 253 -11.36 12.44 25.63
N LEU A 254 -10.99 13.18 24.59
CA LEU A 254 -11.49 12.98 23.24
C LEU A 254 -11.04 11.62 22.68
N LEU A 255 -9.75 11.31 22.78
CA LEU A 255 -9.20 10.02 22.34
C LEU A 255 -9.89 8.84 23.00
N ALA A 256 -10.09 8.91 24.33
CA ALA A 256 -10.82 7.88 25.07
C ALA A 256 -12.28 7.72 24.62
N THR A 257 -12.87 8.77 24.07
CA THR A 257 -14.28 8.76 23.62
C THR A 257 -14.42 8.29 22.18
N THR A 258 -13.45 8.57 21.32
CA THR A 258 -13.45 8.23 19.88
C THR A 258 -12.78 6.88 19.63
N ASP A 259 -11.45 6.86 19.61
CA ASP A 259 -10.66 5.71 19.21
C ASP A 259 -10.34 4.76 20.35
N GLY A 260 -10.26 5.29 21.54
CA GLY A 260 -9.86 4.61 22.75
C GLY A 260 -8.43 4.94 23.16
N LEU A 261 -8.20 5.02 24.47
CA LEU A 261 -6.89 5.26 25.06
C LEU A 261 -6.14 3.94 25.20
N PRO A 262 -4.99 3.74 24.54
CA PRO A 262 -4.18 2.54 24.74
C PRO A 262 -3.58 2.55 26.15
N VAL A 263 -3.79 1.49 26.91
CA VAL A 263 -3.34 1.39 28.31
C VAL A 263 -2.38 0.24 28.58
N GLY A 264 -2.21 -0.64 27.62
CA GLY A 264 -1.31 -1.77 27.74
C GLY A 264 -1.53 -2.81 26.66
N SER A 265 -0.85 -3.93 26.79
CA SER A 265 -0.96 -5.08 25.89
C SER A 265 -1.21 -6.35 26.67
N TYR A 266 -2.01 -7.24 26.08
CA TYR A 266 -2.21 -8.61 26.54
C TYR A 266 -1.52 -9.57 25.57
N TYR A 267 -0.66 -10.42 26.10
CA TYR A 267 0.06 -11.40 25.28
C TYR A 267 -0.65 -12.74 25.32
N GLU A 268 -1.07 -13.22 24.15
CA GLU A 268 -1.64 -14.56 23.97
C GLU A 268 -0.72 -15.37 23.04
N GLY A 269 0.16 -16.17 23.62
CA GLY A 269 1.20 -16.85 22.87
C GLY A 269 2.18 -15.86 22.18
N GLU A 270 2.20 -15.85 20.86
CA GLU A 270 3.00 -14.92 20.04
C GLU A 270 2.24 -13.64 19.63
N HIS A 271 0.97 -13.53 20.02
CA HIS A 271 0.14 -12.39 19.66
C HIS A 271 0.14 -11.32 20.75
N ASP A 272 0.44 -10.09 20.35
CA ASP A 272 0.30 -8.89 21.18
C ASP A 272 -1.05 -8.24 20.88
N LEU A 273 -1.95 -8.26 21.87
CA LEU A 273 -3.29 -7.70 21.77
C LEU A 273 -3.34 -6.38 22.55
N PRO A 274 -3.46 -5.23 21.89
CA PRO A 274 -3.50 -3.95 22.58
C PRO A 274 -4.81 -3.77 23.35
N ILE A 275 -4.70 -3.29 24.59
CA ILE A 275 -5.84 -3.00 25.46
C ILE A 275 -6.20 -1.53 25.33
N TYR A 276 -7.46 -1.24 24.97
CA TYR A 276 -7.98 0.12 24.86
C TYR A 276 -9.08 0.38 25.89
N ILE A 277 -8.97 1.50 26.60
CA ILE A 277 -10.06 2.04 27.42
C ILE A 277 -10.88 3.00 26.56
N LYS A 278 -12.20 2.76 26.49
CA LYS A 278 -13.14 3.64 25.80
C LYS A 278 -14.17 4.20 26.78
N SER A 279 -14.42 5.50 26.67
CA SER A 279 -15.51 6.15 27.40
C SER A 279 -16.84 5.73 26.77
N MET A 280 -17.76 5.22 27.60
CA MET A 280 -19.10 4.84 27.18
C MET A 280 -20.14 5.60 27.98
N GLY A 281 -21.31 5.84 27.37
CA GLY A 281 -22.47 6.38 28.06
C GLY A 281 -23.05 5.39 29.07
N LYS A 282 -23.97 5.86 29.90
CA LYS A 282 -24.66 5.02 30.90
C LYS A 282 -25.46 3.87 30.30
N ASP A 283 -25.81 3.96 29.03
CA ASP A 283 -26.50 2.97 28.21
C ASP A 283 -25.53 1.96 27.55
N GLY A 284 -24.24 2.04 27.82
CA GLY A 284 -23.20 1.22 27.19
C GLY A 284 -22.92 1.56 25.72
N LEU A 285 -23.51 2.64 25.20
CA LEU A 285 -23.27 3.14 23.84
C LEU A 285 -22.24 4.26 23.86
N ARG A 286 -21.67 4.53 22.69
CA ARG A 286 -20.77 5.68 22.53
C ARG A 286 -21.54 6.98 22.83
N PRO A 287 -20.89 7.99 23.47
CA PRO A 287 -21.55 9.27 23.70
C PRO A 287 -22.04 9.85 22.37
N GLY A 288 -23.36 10.06 22.26
CA GLY A 288 -23.96 10.61 21.04
C GLY A 288 -23.62 12.09 20.77
N ARG A 289 -23.02 12.77 21.76
CA ARG A 289 -22.59 14.17 21.67
C ARG A 289 -21.28 14.36 22.44
N LEU A 290 -20.26 14.85 21.74
CA LEU A 290 -18.95 15.11 22.33
C LEU A 290 -18.98 16.23 23.39
N ASN A 291 -19.93 17.17 23.28
CA ASN A 291 -20.04 18.32 24.20
C ASN A 291 -20.17 17.93 25.68
N ASN A 292 -20.71 16.77 25.97
CA ASN A 292 -20.97 16.31 27.34
C ASN A 292 -19.94 15.30 27.86
N VAL A 293 -18.86 15.07 27.11
CA VAL A 293 -17.78 14.19 27.54
C VAL A 293 -17.10 14.78 28.77
N PRO A 294 -16.97 14.03 29.87
CA PRO A 294 -16.25 14.49 31.05
C PRO A 294 -14.75 14.54 30.74
N VAL A 295 -14.12 15.66 31.05
CA VAL A 295 -12.68 15.84 30.95
C VAL A 295 -12.09 15.84 32.35
N TRP A 296 -11.10 15.01 32.59
CA TRP A 296 -10.43 14.91 33.89
C TRP A 296 -9.00 15.37 33.78
N SER A 297 -8.49 15.99 34.85
CA SER A 297 -7.06 16.26 34.95
C SER A 297 -6.31 14.98 35.30
N LEU A 298 -5.27 14.66 34.54
CA LEU A 298 -4.36 13.56 34.88
C LEU A 298 -3.41 13.92 36.02
N VAL A 299 -3.19 15.24 36.24
CA VAL A 299 -2.35 15.74 37.33
C VAL A 299 -3.26 16.24 38.45
N PRO A 300 -3.31 15.54 39.60
CA PRO A 300 -4.09 15.98 40.75
C PRO A 300 -3.69 17.41 41.17
N SER A 301 -4.66 18.27 41.30
CA SER A 301 -4.42 19.64 41.80
C SER A 301 -4.19 19.61 43.31
N THR A 302 -2.96 19.78 43.73
CA THR A 302 -2.64 19.95 45.14
C THR A 302 -3.25 21.21 45.75
N ASN A 303 -3.72 22.18 44.95
CA ASN A 303 -4.36 23.38 45.41
C ASN A 303 -5.79 23.19 45.92
N MET A 304 -6.42 22.04 45.65
CA MET A 304 -7.77 21.72 46.14
C MET A 304 -7.76 20.89 47.44
N LEU A 305 -6.62 20.40 47.87
CA LEU A 305 -6.48 19.79 49.18
C LEU A 305 -6.24 20.89 50.22
N SER A 306 -7.31 21.41 50.80
CA SER A 306 -7.19 22.26 51.98
C SER A 306 -6.62 21.40 53.13
N LEU A 307 -5.86 22.03 54.02
CA LEU A 307 -5.35 21.39 55.22
C LEU A 307 -6.49 20.72 56.04
N GLU A 308 -7.67 21.31 55.94
CA GLU A 308 -8.90 20.85 56.58
C GLU A 308 -9.42 19.52 55.96
N THR A 309 -9.46 19.45 54.61
CA THR A 309 -9.82 18.23 53.85
C THR A 309 -8.88 17.06 54.12
N VAL A 310 -7.57 17.31 54.23
CA VAL A 310 -6.58 16.32 54.60
C VAL A 310 -6.78 15.85 56.02
N LYS A 311 -7.14 16.76 56.95
CA LYS A 311 -7.39 16.45 58.33
C LYS A 311 -8.68 15.62 58.52
N GLU A 312 -9.73 15.95 57.76
CA GLU A 312 -11.02 15.20 57.77
C GLU A 312 -10.85 13.77 57.16
N LEU A 313 -10.03 13.63 56.08
CA LEU A 313 -9.67 12.35 55.55
C LEU A 313 -8.89 11.49 56.54
N MET A 314 -7.88 12.11 57.21
CA MET A 314 -7.10 11.41 58.24
C MET A 314 -7.93 11.00 59.46
N MET A 315 -9.01 11.74 59.77
CA MET A 315 -9.96 11.36 60.84
C MET A 315 -11.08 10.42 60.40
N GLY A 316 -11.05 9.98 59.11
CA GLY A 316 -12.10 9.09 58.58
C GLY A 316 -13.49 9.70 58.44
N MET A 317 -13.58 11.06 58.45
CA MET A 317 -14.85 11.78 58.31
C MET A 317 -15.33 11.87 56.87
N ILE A 318 -14.42 11.75 55.89
CA ILE A 318 -14.70 11.74 54.44
C ILE A 318 -14.08 10.50 53.80
N SER A 319 -14.73 9.99 52.77
CA SER A 319 -14.25 8.82 52.05
C SER A 319 -13.13 9.21 51.05
N THR A 320 -12.26 8.25 50.73
CA THR A 320 -11.22 8.43 49.72
C THR A 320 -11.81 8.76 48.37
N ASP A 321 -13.01 8.27 48.05
CA ASP A 321 -13.71 8.54 46.80
C ASP A 321 -14.18 10.01 46.70
N GLU A 322 -14.67 10.58 47.82
CA GLU A 322 -15.08 11.99 47.89
C GLU A 322 -13.88 12.93 47.72
N VAL A 323 -12.71 12.59 48.30
CA VAL A 323 -11.49 13.33 48.13
C VAL A 323 -10.98 13.20 46.70
N MET A 324 -10.97 12.02 46.13
CA MET A 324 -10.56 11.82 44.74
C MET A 324 -11.46 12.59 43.77
N THR A 325 -12.76 12.64 43.99
CA THR A 325 -13.70 13.45 43.18
C THR A 325 -13.46 14.93 43.31
N ALA A 326 -13.07 15.40 44.50
CA ALA A 326 -12.75 16.82 44.75
C ALA A 326 -11.35 17.23 44.23
N VAL A 327 -10.40 16.31 44.23
CA VAL A 327 -9.01 16.53 43.79
C VAL A 327 -8.87 16.38 42.28
N VAL A 328 -9.56 15.42 41.70
CA VAL A 328 -9.62 15.24 40.24
C VAL A 328 -10.76 16.10 39.70
N GLY A 329 -10.49 17.35 39.44
CA GLY A 329 -11.47 18.23 38.81
C GLY A 329 -11.92 17.67 37.48
N SER A 330 -13.24 17.55 37.28
CA SER A 330 -13.81 17.20 35.98
C SER A 330 -14.82 18.22 35.56
N ILE A 331 -14.75 18.68 34.34
CA ILE A 331 -15.77 19.52 33.71
C ILE A 331 -16.18 18.93 32.37
N PRO A 332 -17.43 19.14 31.94
CA PRO A 332 -17.83 18.72 30.60
C PRO A 332 -17.03 19.48 29.53
N LEU A 333 -16.75 18.80 28.42
CA LEU A 333 -15.91 19.28 27.33
C LEU A 333 -16.37 20.65 26.80
N ASN A 334 -17.66 20.92 26.74
CA ASN A 334 -18.24 22.18 26.30
C ASN A 334 -17.88 23.40 27.21
N GLN A 335 -17.44 23.15 28.43
CA GLN A 335 -16.93 24.22 29.33
C GLN A 335 -15.41 24.40 29.20
N ALA A 336 -14.68 23.36 28.85
CA ALA A 336 -13.25 23.40 28.62
C ALA A 336 -12.88 23.94 27.23
N THR A 337 -13.86 24.14 26.35
CA THR A 337 -13.68 24.56 24.96
C THR A 337 -14.61 25.73 24.63
N ASN A 338 -14.22 26.57 23.68
CA ASN A 338 -15.11 27.62 23.10
C ASN A 338 -16.11 27.03 22.10
N GLY A 339 -16.01 25.76 21.82
CA GLY A 339 -16.83 25.05 20.87
C GLY A 339 -16.04 23.98 20.10
N ILE A 340 -16.78 23.16 19.41
CA ILE A 340 -16.25 22.16 18.49
C ILE A 340 -16.77 22.53 17.12
N THR A 341 -15.85 22.84 16.20
CA THR A 341 -16.18 23.16 14.80
C THR A 341 -15.75 22.01 13.90
N ALA A 342 -16.57 21.71 12.91
CA ALA A 342 -16.21 20.77 11.86
C ALA A 342 -15.59 21.52 10.69
N SER A 343 -14.45 21.05 10.21
CA SER A 343 -13.81 21.48 8.97
C SER A 343 -13.52 20.29 8.07
N TRP A 344 -13.29 20.59 6.80
CA TRP A 344 -12.83 19.58 5.83
C TRP A 344 -11.35 19.81 5.60
N GLU A 345 -10.56 18.79 5.85
CA GLU A 345 -9.10 18.86 5.69
C GLU A 345 -8.61 17.74 4.79
N VAL A 346 -7.49 17.97 4.11
CA VAL A 346 -6.79 16.95 3.36
C VAL A 346 -6.15 16.01 4.38
N PRO A 347 -6.35 14.68 4.26
CA PRO A 347 -5.70 13.76 5.16
C PRO A 347 -4.18 13.90 5.04
N VAL A 348 -3.52 14.06 6.17
CA VAL A 348 -2.06 14.03 6.24
C VAL A 348 -1.67 12.54 6.23
N VAL A 349 -1.03 12.10 5.15
CA VAL A 349 -0.53 10.74 4.98
C VAL A 349 0.89 10.64 5.52
#